data_7db37f88b1a5a7860c27298e3babffad
#
_entry.id   7db37f88b1a5a7860c27298e3babffad
#
_cell.length_a   1.000
_cell.length_b   1.000
_cell.length_c   1.000
_cell.angle_alpha   90.00
_cell.angle_beta   90.00
_cell.angle_gamma   90.00
#
_symmetry.space_group_name_H-M   'P 1'
#
loop_
_entity.id
_entity.type
_entity.pdbx_description
1 polymer ?
#
loop_
_entity_poly.entity_id
_entity_poly.type
_entity_poly.pdbx_seq_one_letter_code
_entity_poly.pdbx_strand_id
1 'polypeptide(L)'
;MVMHLIQLKTFMRQSIGLLVAVLFLAVFAASASAQQGNLILPSSFGGWTGTAQSGLPPVLVAYRDDVHPNEAMIEATRREYGFVSGENADYRRGSEEMRVNLYKMKDPSGAYGLYSYLRTTDMPHADFTEHSSMSHEHALVLIGNVVVEVGGKDLPKNRGALKALVAAVVPHAESGLLPTIGDHIPTKGFIDRTDKYVLGPETLHQLIPLADGDWLGFSQGAEAETAKYRVNGRELDLVIADFPTPQTAAKKLAELQKQFNINDSNDGSSRPLYARRALTLVAIVSGATTKKDADAILDQIESGTEITWNEPTFQFKEPGIGVMIVGAIMGTGVICLFAIIAGLAFGGVRLVVKRATNKVFDRPDQVQVLQLGLSSKPINAEDFYGYRK
;
A
#
# COMPACT_ATOMS: atom_id res chain seq x y z
N MET A 1 6.12 -21.34 -77.61
CA MET A 1 7.04 -20.83 -76.57
C MET A 1 6.47 -19.71 -75.71
N VAL A 2 5.72 -18.74 -76.30
CA VAL A 2 5.16 -17.60 -75.56
C VAL A 2 4.03 -17.99 -74.56
N MET A 3 3.19 -18.97 -74.89
CA MET A 3 2.04 -19.41 -74.09
C MET A 3 2.44 -20.10 -72.77
N HIS A 4 3.56 -20.81 -72.79
CA HIS A 4 4.09 -21.48 -71.55
C HIS A 4 4.66 -20.45 -70.54
N LEU A 5 5.22 -19.35 -71.02
CA LEU A 5 5.75 -18.28 -70.15
C LEU A 5 4.63 -17.49 -69.45
N ILE A 6 3.47 -17.35 -70.05
CA ILE A 6 2.30 -16.64 -69.45
C ILE A 6 1.66 -17.53 -68.36
N GLN A 7 1.53 -18.83 -68.59
CA GLN A 7 0.99 -19.71 -67.57
C GLN A 7 1.93 -19.84 -66.35
N LEU A 8 3.23 -19.81 -66.56
CA LEU A 8 4.21 -19.86 -65.44
C LEU A 8 4.17 -18.59 -64.59
N LYS A 9 3.99 -17.40 -65.21
CA LYS A 9 3.84 -16.14 -64.48
C LYS A 9 2.53 -16.04 -63.68
N THR A 10 1.43 -16.60 -64.20
CA THR A 10 0.13 -16.62 -63.48
C THR A 10 0.19 -17.57 -62.30
N PHE A 11 0.80 -18.74 -62.45
CA PHE A 11 0.98 -19.73 -61.39
C PHE A 11 1.88 -19.19 -60.27
N MET A 12 3.01 -18.55 -60.61
CA MET A 12 3.90 -17.90 -59.63
C MET A 12 3.21 -16.75 -58.87
N ARG A 13 2.38 -15.95 -59.55
CA ARG A 13 1.60 -14.88 -58.86
C ARG A 13 0.56 -15.43 -57.88
N GLN A 14 -0.13 -16.51 -58.26
CA GLN A 14 -1.10 -17.16 -57.36
C GLN A 14 -0.41 -17.84 -56.16
N SER A 15 0.74 -18.47 -56.33
CA SER A 15 1.51 -19.08 -55.27
C SER A 15 2.08 -18.05 -54.29
N ILE A 16 2.57 -16.91 -54.79
CA ILE A 16 3.07 -15.80 -53.95
C ILE A 16 1.90 -15.16 -53.17
N GLY A 17 0.73 -14.97 -53.80
CA GLY A 17 -0.47 -14.43 -53.15
C GLY A 17 -0.96 -15.35 -52.02
N LEU A 18 -0.92 -16.68 -52.22
CA LEU A 18 -1.30 -17.64 -51.19
C LEU A 18 -0.30 -17.66 -50.03
N LEU A 19 1.00 -17.53 -50.31
CA LEU A 19 2.07 -17.52 -49.29
C LEU A 19 2.01 -16.25 -48.44
N VAL A 20 1.71 -15.10 -49.05
CA VAL A 20 1.51 -13.82 -48.37
C VAL A 20 0.24 -13.86 -47.47
N ALA A 21 -0.86 -14.46 -47.97
CA ALA A 21 -2.09 -14.63 -47.19
C ALA A 21 -1.89 -15.55 -45.99
N VAL A 22 -1.16 -16.66 -46.15
CA VAL A 22 -0.83 -17.56 -45.03
C VAL A 22 0.10 -16.89 -44.01
N LEU A 23 1.08 -16.10 -44.49
CA LEU A 23 1.97 -15.33 -43.61
C LEU A 23 1.18 -14.26 -42.84
N PHE A 24 0.23 -13.57 -43.49
CA PHE A 24 -0.65 -12.61 -42.80
C PHE A 24 -1.56 -13.28 -41.75
N LEU A 25 -2.13 -14.45 -42.08
CA LEU A 25 -2.92 -15.23 -41.11
C LEU A 25 -2.08 -15.68 -39.93
N ALA A 26 -0.84 -16.12 -40.17
CA ALA A 26 0.08 -16.55 -39.13
C ALA A 26 0.51 -15.38 -38.21
N VAL A 27 0.70 -14.17 -38.77
CA VAL A 27 1.01 -12.97 -37.99
C VAL A 27 -0.21 -12.51 -37.19
N PHE A 28 -1.42 -12.61 -37.75
CA PHE A 28 -2.66 -12.31 -36.98
C PHE A 28 -2.92 -13.34 -35.86
N ALA A 29 -2.66 -14.62 -36.10
CA ALA A 29 -2.77 -15.65 -35.08
C ALA A 29 -1.74 -15.49 -33.96
N ALA A 30 -0.50 -15.08 -34.29
CA ALA A 30 0.53 -14.77 -33.30
C ALA A 30 0.20 -13.50 -32.48
N SER A 31 -0.47 -12.51 -33.06
CA SER A 31 -0.90 -11.30 -32.34
C SER A 31 -2.05 -11.56 -31.38
N ALA A 32 -2.92 -12.53 -31.66
CA ALA A 32 -4.00 -12.94 -30.77
C ALA A 32 -3.48 -13.71 -29.54
N SER A 33 -2.32 -14.37 -29.64
CA SER A 33 -1.72 -15.11 -28.52
C SER A 33 -0.85 -14.22 -27.60
N ALA A 34 -0.50 -13.00 -28.01
CA ALA A 34 0.39 -12.11 -27.27
C ALA A 34 -0.32 -11.27 -26.20
N GLN A 35 -1.63 -11.41 -26.00
CA GLN A 35 -2.41 -10.62 -25.05
C GLN A 35 -2.93 -11.44 -23.85
N GLN A 36 -2.45 -12.64 -23.63
CA GLN A 36 -2.57 -13.31 -22.34
C GLN A 36 -1.47 -12.75 -21.43
N GLY A 37 -1.71 -11.56 -20.88
CA GLY A 37 -0.98 -11.08 -19.72
C GLY A 37 -1.00 -12.19 -18.66
N ASN A 38 0.10 -12.37 -17.93
CA ASN A 38 0.21 -13.36 -16.86
C ASN A 38 -0.94 -13.16 -15.88
N LEU A 39 -1.99 -13.97 -15.99
CA LEU A 39 -3.14 -13.94 -15.09
C LEU A 39 -2.66 -14.39 -13.69
N ILE A 40 -3.18 -13.72 -12.68
CA ILE A 40 -2.86 -14.00 -11.27
C ILE A 40 -3.68 -15.19 -10.75
N LEU A 41 -4.94 -15.30 -11.20
CA LEU A 41 -5.79 -16.40 -10.81
C LEU A 41 -5.26 -17.73 -11.37
N PRO A 42 -5.01 -18.76 -10.53
CA PRO A 42 -4.47 -20.03 -10.97
C PRO A 42 -5.52 -20.84 -11.76
N SER A 43 -5.08 -21.66 -12.70
CA SER A 43 -5.96 -22.59 -13.41
C SER A 43 -6.53 -23.71 -12.54
N SER A 44 -5.91 -23.98 -11.37
CA SER A 44 -6.40 -24.97 -10.40
C SER A 44 -5.88 -24.69 -9.00
N PHE A 45 -6.68 -25.02 -7.98
CA PHE A 45 -6.31 -24.99 -6.57
C PHE A 45 -7.21 -25.93 -5.75
N GLY A 46 -6.68 -26.64 -4.80
CA GLY A 46 -7.45 -27.45 -3.85
C GLY A 46 -8.45 -28.42 -4.48
N GLY A 47 -8.15 -28.94 -5.68
CA GLY A 47 -9.04 -29.82 -6.45
C GLY A 47 -10.09 -29.09 -7.30
N TRP A 48 -10.11 -27.76 -7.31
CA TRP A 48 -10.93 -26.93 -8.18
C TRP A 48 -10.16 -26.60 -9.46
N THR A 49 -10.83 -26.59 -10.61
CA THR A 49 -10.25 -26.25 -11.91
C THR A 49 -11.10 -25.20 -12.61
N GLY A 50 -10.48 -24.25 -13.28
CA GLY A 50 -11.16 -23.16 -13.98
C GLY A 50 -10.25 -22.45 -14.96
N THR A 51 -10.82 -21.53 -15.72
CA THR A 51 -10.07 -20.70 -16.67
C THR A 51 -10.33 -19.24 -16.34
N ALA A 52 -9.29 -18.53 -15.94
CA ALA A 52 -9.36 -17.12 -15.65
C ALA A 52 -9.46 -16.28 -16.94
N GLN A 53 -10.19 -15.20 -16.86
CA GLN A 53 -10.35 -14.21 -17.92
C GLN A 53 -9.98 -12.83 -17.36
N SER A 54 -9.20 -12.08 -18.14
CA SER A 54 -8.93 -10.68 -17.83
C SER A 54 -10.15 -9.82 -18.20
N GLY A 55 -10.52 -8.90 -17.34
CA GLY A 55 -11.64 -7.99 -17.58
C GLY A 55 -12.12 -7.33 -16.32
N LEU A 56 -13.22 -6.59 -16.43
CA LEU A 56 -13.90 -6.02 -15.27
C LEU A 56 -14.73 -7.12 -14.60
N PRO A 57 -14.38 -7.57 -13.38
CA PRO A 57 -15.14 -8.63 -12.74
C PRO A 57 -16.57 -8.19 -12.43
N PRO A 58 -17.58 -9.04 -12.68
CA PRO A 58 -18.94 -8.77 -12.21
C PRO A 58 -18.93 -8.76 -10.67
N VAL A 59 -19.75 -7.90 -10.09
CA VAL A 59 -19.90 -7.85 -8.63
C VAL A 59 -20.68 -9.09 -8.16
N LEU A 60 -20.13 -9.81 -7.18
CA LEU A 60 -20.75 -11.02 -6.63
C LEU A 60 -21.53 -10.75 -5.33
N VAL A 61 -21.03 -9.82 -4.52
CA VAL A 61 -21.72 -9.45 -3.27
C VAL A 61 -22.92 -8.59 -3.60
N ALA A 62 -24.09 -8.97 -3.14
CA ALA A 62 -25.23 -8.06 -3.11
C ALA A 62 -24.86 -6.91 -2.16
N TYR A 63 -24.66 -5.73 -2.73
CA TYR A 63 -24.45 -4.52 -1.94
C TYR A 63 -25.62 -4.37 -0.95
N ARG A 64 -25.28 -4.00 0.26
CA ARG A 64 -26.19 -3.64 1.35
C ARG A 64 -27.68 -3.64 0.97
N ASP A 65 -28.54 -4.20 1.79
CA ASP A 65 -29.98 -4.32 1.55
C ASP A 65 -30.68 -2.98 1.23
N ASP A 66 -30.02 -1.85 1.53
CA ASP A 66 -30.50 -0.48 1.36
C ASP A 66 -29.89 0.29 0.15
N VAL A 67 -28.83 -0.24 -0.47
CA VAL A 67 -28.14 0.43 -1.60
C VAL A 67 -27.97 -0.56 -2.75
N HIS A 68 -28.64 -0.30 -3.85
CA HIS A 68 -28.45 -1.01 -5.12
C HIS A 68 -27.66 -0.13 -6.08
N PRO A 69 -26.33 -0.07 -6.00
CA PRO A 69 -25.53 0.78 -6.87
C PRO A 69 -25.71 0.34 -8.31
N ASN A 70 -25.95 1.28 -9.21
CA ASN A 70 -25.94 1.02 -10.62
C ASN A 70 -24.48 0.84 -11.11
N GLU A 71 -24.31 0.37 -12.35
CA GLU A 71 -22.96 0.10 -12.91
C GLU A 71 -22.05 1.34 -12.89
N ALA A 72 -22.60 2.53 -13.13
CA ALA A 72 -21.83 3.78 -13.10
C ALA A 72 -21.32 4.11 -11.68
N MET A 73 -22.11 3.84 -10.65
CA MET A 73 -21.69 4.02 -9.24
C MET A 73 -20.58 3.04 -8.85
N ILE A 74 -20.71 1.79 -9.29
CA ILE A 74 -19.66 0.76 -9.05
C ILE A 74 -18.36 1.16 -9.74
N GLU A 75 -18.43 1.62 -10.97
CA GLU A 75 -17.27 2.08 -11.74
C GLU A 75 -16.61 3.30 -11.08
N ALA A 76 -17.41 4.26 -10.60
CA ALA A 76 -16.91 5.42 -9.89
C ALA A 76 -16.17 5.01 -8.61
N THR A 77 -16.77 4.12 -7.80
CA THR A 77 -16.15 3.56 -6.58
C THR A 77 -14.83 2.86 -6.88
N ARG A 78 -14.79 2.01 -7.90
CA ARG A 78 -13.54 1.33 -8.30
C ARG A 78 -12.45 2.31 -8.72
N ARG A 79 -12.82 3.39 -9.41
CA ARG A 79 -11.89 4.44 -9.82
C ARG A 79 -11.34 5.20 -8.62
N GLU A 80 -12.18 5.54 -7.65
CA GLU A 80 -11.75 6.20 -6.41
C GLU A 80 -10.77 5.36 -5.61
N TYR A 81 -10.96 4.03 -5.58
CA TYR A 81 -10.02 3.11 -4.94
C TYR A 81 -8.80 2.75 -5.81
N GLY A 82 -8.65 3.37 -6.98
CA GLY A 82 -7.47 3.17 -7.84
C GLY A 82 -7.43 1.79 -8.49
N PHE A 83 -8.56 1.27 -8.99
CA PHE A 83 -8.63 0.02 -9.75
C PHE A 83 -7.70 0.05 -10.96
N VAL A 84 -6.87 -0.98 -11.11
CA VAL A 84 -5.89 -1.14 -12.21
C VAL A 84 -6.34 -2.21 -13.18
N SER A 85 -6.63 -3.39 -12.67
CA SER A 85 -7.03 -4.54 -13.50
C SER A 85 -7.85 -5.53 -12.68
N GLY A 86 -8.60 -6.35 -13.37
CA GLY A 86 -9.36 -7.40 -12.74
C GLY A 86 -9.33 -8.70 -13.54
N GLU A 87 -9.61 -9.78 -12.85
CA GLU A 87 -9.75 -11.11 -13.40
C GLU A 87 -10.97 -11.78 -12.79
N ASN A 88 -11.59 -12.67 -13.54
CA ASN A 88 -12.65 -13.53 -13.03
C ASN A 88 -12.50 -14.95 -13.56
N ALA A 89 -12.96 -15.91 -12.78
CA ALA A 89 -12.97 -17.31 -13.17
C ALA A 89 -14.13 -18.07 -12.51
N ASP A 90 -14.75 -18.94 -13.26
CA ASP A 90 -15.66 -19.95 -12.75
C ASP A 90 -14.89 -21.25 -12.56
N TYR A 91 -14.76 -21.69 -11.30
CA TYR A 91 -14.09 -22.93 -10.93
C TYR A 91 -15.12 -24.03 -10.67
N ARG A 92 -14.76 -25.26 -11.02
CA ARG A 92 -15.58 -26.44 -10.86
C ARG A 92 -14.83 -27.56 -10.16
N ARG A 93 -15.56 -28.29 -9.31
CA ARG A 93 -15.12 -29.55 -8.69
C ARG A 93 -16.29 -30.53 -8.68
N GLY A 94 -16.32 -31.44 -9.64
CA GLY A 94 -17.48 -32.30 -9.88
C GLY A 94 -18.73 -31.49 -10.28
N SER A 95 -19.77 -31.51 -9.44
CA SER A 95 -20.99 -30.73 -9.64
C SER A 95 -21.00 -29.39 -8.89
N GLU A 96 -19.97 -29.12 -8.12
CA GLU A 96 -19.85 -27.85 -7.37
C GLU A 96 -19.24 -26.76 -8.24
N GLU A 97 -19.75 -25.54 -8.10
CA GLU A 97 -19.25 -24.35 -8.79
C GLU A 97 -18.88 -23.27 -7.79
N MET A 98 -17.82 -22.53 -8.11
CA MET A 98 -17.31 -21.40 -7.33
C MET A 98 -16.84 -20.32 -8.31
N ARG A 99 -17.31 -19.09 -8.13
CA ARG A 99 -16.86 -17.94 -8.88
C ARG A 99 -15.84 -17.17 -8.07
N VAL A 100 -14.75 -16.79 -8.71
CA VAL A 100 -13.68 -15.98 -8.09
C VAL A 100 -13.46 -14.74 -8.93
N ASN A 101 -13.51 -13.59 -8.29
CA ASN A 101 -13.10 -12.31 -8.81
C ASN A 101 -11.81 -11.88 -8.13
N LEU A 102 -10.91 -11.28 -8.89
CA LEU A 102 -9.69 -10.66 -8.40
C LEU A 102 -9.66 -9.21 -8.87
N TYR A 103 -9.41 -8.30 -7.94
CA TYR A 103 -9.27 -6.87 -8.18
C TYR A 103 -7.87 -6.45 -7.80
N LYS A 104 -7.05 -6.02 -8.77
CA LYS A 104 -5.76 -5.42 -8.51
C LYS A 104 -5.92 -3.90 -8.44
N MET A 105 -5.55 -3.34 -7.31
CA MET A 105 -5.58 -1.92 -7.03
C MET A 105 -4.19 -1.32 -7.20
N LYS A 106 -4.11 0.00 -7.32
CA LYS A 106 -2.86 0.74 -7.44
C LYS A 106 -1.96 0.57 -6.22
N ASP A 107 -2.55 0.52 -5.03
CA ASP A 107 -1.86 0.43 -3.75
C ASP A 107 -2.69 -0.34 -2.70
N PRO A 108 -2.08 -0.73 -1.57
CA PRO A 108 -2.77 -1.44 -0.50
C PRO A 108 -3.89 -0.66 0.17
N SER A 109 -3.82 0.66 0.25
CA SER A 109 -4.88 1.49 0.84
C SER A 109 -6.15 1.46 0.00
N GLY A 110 -6.01 1.55 -1.33
CA GLY A 110 -7.13 1.38 -2.25
C GLY A 110 -7.73 -0.03 -2.19
N ALA A 111 -6.89 -1.06 -2.04
CA ALA A 111 -7.36 -2.44 -1.87
C ALA A 111 -8.10 -2.62 -0.54
N TYR A 112 -7.59 -2.03 0.56
CA TYR A 112 -8.29 -2.03 1.84
C TYR A 112 -9.65 -1.32 1.75
N GLY A 113 -9.70 -0.19 1.05
CA GLY A 113 -10.95 0.53 0.80
C GLY A 113 -11.98 -0.34 0.07
N LEU A 114 -11.59 -0.97 -1.04
CA LEU A 114 -12.49 -1.87 -1.77
C LEU A 114 -12.90 -3.08 -0.91
N TYR A 115 -11.97 -3.69 -0.16
CA TYR A 115 -12.28 -4.78 0.76
C TYR A 115 -13.29 -4.34 1.81
N SER A 116 -13.08 -3.21 2.48
CA SER A 116 -14.00 -2.69 3.49
C SER A 116 -15.38 -2.37 2.89
N TYR A 117 -15.40 -1.77 1.70
CA TYR A 117 -16.62 -1.43 0.98
C TYR A 117 -17.47 -2.67 0.63
N LEU A 118 -16.82 -3.73 0.10
CA LEU A 118 -17.50 -4.98 -0.30
C LEU A 118 -17.94 -5.83 0.90
N ARG A 119 -17.26 -5.72 2.05
CA ARG A 119 -17.57 -6.50 3.24
C ARG A 119 -18.94 -6.14 3.80
N THR A 120 -19.77 -7.14 4.08
CA THR A 120 -21.09 -7.01 4.70
C THR A 120 -21.06 -7.43 6.16
N THR A 121 -22.10 -7.06 6.93
CA THR A 121 -22.17 -7.34 8.37
C THR A 121 -22.32 -8.82 8.70
N ASP A 122 -22.84 -9.63 7.77
CA ASP A 122 -23.00 -11.08 7.88
C ASP A 122 -21.70 -11.86 7.55
N MET A 123 -20.60 -11.19 7.22
CA MET A 123 -19.31 -11.79 6.90
C MET A 123 -18.34 -11.67 8.09
N PRO A 124 -18.33 -12.62 9.04
CA PRO A 124 -17.38 -12.63 10.13
C PRO A 124 -15.94 -12.77 9.64
N HIS A 125 -15.00 -12.42 10.51
CA HIS A 125 -13.58 -12.61 10.24
C HIS A 125 -13.26 -14.07 9.89
N ALA A 126 -12.43 -14.26 8.88
CA ALA A 126 -11.88 -15.54 8.46
C ALA A 126 -10.35 -15.55 8.64
N ASP A 127 -9.77 -16.74 8.89
CA ASP A 127 -8.35 -16.88 9.18
C ASP A 127 -7.49 -17.14 7.93
N PHE A 128 -7.77 -16.43 6.83
CA PHE A 128 -6.96 -16.51 5.61
C PHE A 128 -5.81 -15.52 5.64
N THR A 129 -6.12 -14.28 6.01
CA THR A 129 -5.21 -13.15 6.22
C THR A 129 -5.75 -12.33 7.37
N GLU A 130 -5.01 -11.33 7.84
CA GLU A 130 -5.46 -10.37 8.85
C GLU A 130 -6.79 -9.69 8.45
N HIS A 131 -6.93 -9.34 7.18
CA HIS A 131 -8.14 -8.76 6.61
C HIS A 131 -8.81 -9.76 5.67
N SER A 132 -9.57 -10.66 6.24
CA SER A 132 -10.40 -11.61 5.52
C SER A 132 -11.72 -11.84 6.22
N SER A 133 -12.78 -12.01 5.44
CA SER A 133 -14.13 -12.19 5.95
C SER A 133 -14.86 -13.23 5.10
N MET A 134 -15.70 -14.04 5.72
CA MET A 134 -16.42 -15.09 5.03
C MET A 134 -17.78 -15.34 5.65
N SER A 135 -18.82 -15.36 4.82
CA SER A 135 -20.17 -15.88 5.14
C SER A 135 -20.31 -17.31 4.60
N HIS A 136 -21.54 -17.78 4.53
CA HIS A 136 -21.85 -19.11 3.99
C HIS A 136 -21.61 -19.19 2.47
N GLU A 137 -21.89 -18.10 1.75
CA GLU A 137 -21.86 -18.05 0.28
C GLU A 137 -20.83 -17.07 -0.30
N HIS A 138 -20.24 -16.21 0.53
CA HIS A 138 -19.30 -15.20 0.09
C HIS A 138 -18.04 -15.19 0.95
N ALA A 139 -16.89 -14.94 0.32
CA ALA A 139 -15.63 -14.67 1.02
C ALA A 139 -14.91 -13.50 0.38
N LEU A 140 -14.26 -12.70 1.21
CA LEU A 140 -13.41 -11.57 0.82
C LEU A 140 -12.06 -11.73 1.49
N VAL A 141 -10.99 -11.55 0.72
CA VAL A 141 -9.62 -11.62 1.22
C VAL A 141 -8.81 -10.45 0.66
N LEU A 142 -8.21 -9.68 1.55
CA LEU A 142 -7.24 -8.64 1.19
C LEU A 142 -5.83 -9.24 1.24
N ILE A 143 -5.08 -9.05 0.16
CA ILE A 143 -3.70 -9.52 0.02
C ILE A 143 -2.88 -8.37 -0.59
N GLY A 144 -2.20 -7.58 0.24
CA GLY A 144 -1.48 -6.39 -0.23
C GLY A 144 -2.38 -5.47 -1.06
N ASN A 145 -2.03 -5.21 -2.32
CA ASN A 145 -2.83 -4.39 -3.24
C ASN A 145 -3.87 -5.18 -4.05
N VAL A 146 -4.21 -6.40 -3.62
CA VAL A 146 -5.19 -7.26 -4.31
C VAL A 146 -6.35 -7.61 -3.38
N VAL A 147 -7.57 -7.55 -3.91
CA VAL A 147 -8.77 -8.08 -3.25
C VAL A 147 -9.25 -9.30 -4.03
N VAL A 148 -9.48 -10.40 -3.32
CA VAL A 148 -10.10 -11.61 -3.86
C VAL A 148 -11.50 -11.76 -3.28
N GLU A 149 -12.48 -11.79 -4.17
CA GLU A 149 -13.88 -12.02 -3.85
C GLU A 149 -14.29 -13.40 -4.35
N VAL A 150 -14.91 -14.19 -3.51
CA VAL A 150 -15.34 -15.55 -3.84
C VAL A 150 -16.84 -15.70 -3.57
N GLY A 151 -17.57 -16.18 -4.56
CA GLY A 151 -18.96 -16.58 -4.45
C GLY A 151 -19.14 -18.08 -4.68
N GLY A 152 -19.89 -18.74 -3.82
CA GLY A 152 -20.12 -20.18 -3.95
C GLY A 152 -20.98 -20.73 -2.81
N LYS A 153 -21.43 -21.97 -2.93
CA LYS A 153 -22.21 -22.62 -1.88
C LYS A 153 -21.30 -23.26 -0.83
N ASP A 154 -21.71 -23.16 0.44
CA ASP A 154 -21.01 -23.84 1.56
C ASP A 154 -19.50 -23.54 1.63
N LEU A 155 -19.09 -22.27 1.44
CA LEU A 155 -17.67 -21.88 1.46
C LEU A 155 -16.92 -22.32 2.72
N PRO A 156 -17.52 -22.36 3.93
CA PRO A 156 -16.85 -22.90 5.11
C PRO A 156 -16.33 -24.34 4.96
N LYS A 157 -16.98 -25.19 4.17
CA LYS A 157 -16.52 -26.56 3.87
C LYS A 157 -15.31 -26.55 2.93
N ASN A 158 -15.13 -25.48 2.16
CA ASN A 158 -14.06 -25.32 1.17
C ASN A 158 -12.87 -24.51 1.68
N ARG A 159 -12.77 -24.26 3.01
CA ARG A 159 -11.72 -23.43 3.64
C ARG A 159 -10.29 -23.85 3.23
N GLY A 160 -10.00 -25.14 3.13
CA GLY A 160 -8.69 -25.64 2.70
C GLY A 160 -8.35 -25.26 1.25
N ALA A 161 -9.35 -25.30 0.36
CA ALA A 161 -9.18 -24.89 -1.03
C ALA A 161 -8.99 -23.36 -1.13
N LEU A 162 -9.75 -22.58 -0.34
CA LEU A 162 -9.60 -21.13 -0.29
C LEU A 162 -8.22 -20.71 0.23
N LYS A 163 -7.66 -21.42 1.23
CA LYS A 163 -6.26 -21.19 1.67
C LYS A 163 -5.25 -21.46 0.54
N ALA A 164 -5.48 -22.49 -0.27
CA ALA A 164 -4.62 -22.77 -1.43
C ALA A 164 -4.74 -21.68 -2.51
N LEU A 165 -5.94 -21.16 -2.76
CA LEU A 165 -6.15 -20.02 -3.65
C LEU A 165 -5.39 -18.77 -3.16
N VAL A 166 -5.55 -18.41 -1.89
CA VAL A 166 -4.84 -17.28 -1.28
C VAL A 166 -3.33 -17.44 -1.41
N ALA A 167 -2.80 -18.63 -1.10
CA ALA A 167 -1.37 -18.91 -1.23
C ALA A 167 -0.86 -18.76 -2.67
N ALA A 168 -1.68 -19.07 -3.67
CA ALA A 168 -1.34 -18.86 -5.09
C ALA A 168 -1.32 -17.38 -5.50
N VAL A 169 -2.14 -16.52 -4.87
CA VAL A 169 -2.23 -15.08 -5.18
C VAL A 169 -1.15 -14.28 -4.47
N VAL A 170 -0.75 -14.66 -3.25
CA VAL A 170 0.23 -13.92 -2.42
C VAL A 170 1.50 -13.49 -3.18
N PRO A 171 2.15 -14.34 -4.03
CA PRO A 171 3.37 -13.93 -4.74
C PRO A 171 3.17 -12.81 -5.77
N HIS A 172 1.94 -12.49 -6.14
CA HIS A 172 1.57 -11.50 -7.16
C HIS A 172 1.07 -10.18 -6.57
N ALA A 173 0.92 -10.11 -5.25
CA ALA A 173 0.46 -8.93 -4.53
C ALA A 173 1.63 -8.09 -4.03
N GLU A 174 1.46 -6.78 -4.05
CA GLU A 174 2.42 -5.80 -3.52
C GLU A 174 2.01 -5.43 -2.09
N SER A 175 2.89 -5.71 -1.14
CA SER A 175 2.66 -5.36 0.27
C SER A 175 2.95 -3.89 0.54
N GLY A 176 2.25 -3.30 1.51
CA GLY A 176 2.46 -1.92 1.95
C GLY A 176 1.71 -1.64 3.25
N LEU A 177 1.84 -0.42 3.74
CA LEU A 177 1.11 0.02 4.93
C LEU A 177 -0.37 0.19 4.61
N LEU A 178 -1.21 -0.17 5.54
CA LEU A 178 -2.64 0.07 5.51
C LEU A 178 -2.98 1.40 6.20
N PRO A 179 -4.14 2.01 5.87
CA PRO A 179 -4.58 3.22 6.56
C PRO A 179 -4.82 2.96 8.05
N THR A 180 -4.42 3.90 8.89
CA THR A 180 -4.58 3.82 10.35
C THR A 180 -5.80 4.60 10.87
N ILE A 181 -6.57 5.23 9.99
CA ILE A 181 -7.74 6.02 10.37
C ILE A 181 -8.80 5.15 11.10
N GLY A 182 -8.89 3.87 10.77
CA GLY A 182 -9.74 2.90 11.45
C GLY A 182 -9.45 2.72 12.94
N ASP A 183 -8.21 2.98 13.38
CA ASP A 183 -7.80 2.91 14.78
C ASP A 183 -8.52 3.96 15.65
N HIS A 184 -9.06 5.00 15.02
CA HIS A 184 -9.82 6.08 15.68
C HIS A 184 -11.33 5.80 15.78
N ILE A 185 -11.79 4.66 15.26
CA ILE A 185 -13.21 4.26 15.36
C ILE A 185 -13.55 3.92 16.82
N PRO A 186 -14.46 4.67 17.47
CA PRO A 186 -14.88 4.39 18.83
C PRO A 186 -15.56 3.02 18.97
N THR A 187 -15.22 2.27 20.00
CA THR A 187 -15.74 0.89 20.17
C THR A 187 -17.13 0.84 20.81
N LYS A 188 -17.46 1.82 21.68
CA LYS A 188 -18.72 1.81 22.43
C LYS A 188 -19.91 2.17 21.52
N GLY A 189 -20.80 1.22 21.31
CA GLY A 189 -21.97 1.39 20.47
C GLY A 189 -21.73 1.11 18.99
N PHE A 190 -20.50 0.80 18.61
CA PHE A 190 -20.14 0.42 17.25
C PHE A 190 -20.91 -0.83 16.79
N ILE A 191 -21.41 -0.81 15.57
CA ILE A 191 -22.03 -1.97 14.91
C ILE A 191 -20.95 -2.64 14.08
N ASP A 192 -20.56 -3.84 14.50
CA ASP A 192 -19.47 -4.59 13.88
C ASP A 192 -19.55 -4.66 12.35
N ARG A 193 -18.42 -4.49 11.70
CA ARG A 193 -18.26 -4.62 10.24
C ARG A 193 -19.02 -3.59 9.41
N THR A 194 -19.45 -2.49 10.02
CA THR A 194 -20.03 -1.35 9.31
C THR A 194 -19.00 -0.29 8.93
N ASP A 195 -17.77 -0.42 9.42
CA ASP A 195 -16.66 0.46 9.09
C ASP A 195 -16.29 0.33 7.62
N LYS A 196 -16.14 1.48 6.95
CA LYS A 196 -15.81 1.59 5.53
C LYS A 196 -14.78 2.69 5.32
N TYR A 197 -13.62 2.32 4.81
CA TYR A 197 -12.60 3.29 4.39
C TYR A 197 -12.98 3.91 3.05
N VAL A 198 -12.86 5.23 2.94
CA VAL A 198 -13.38 6.02 1.82
C VAL A 198 -12.30 6.95 1.28
N LEU A 199 -12.07 6.89 -0.01
CA LEU A 199 -11.07 7.69 -0.74
C LEU A 199 -11.66 8.70 -1.71
N GLY A 200 -13.00 8.78 -1.81
CA GLY A 200 -13.61 9.67 -2.78
C GLY A 200 -15.07 10.03 -2.48
N PRO A 201 -15.55 11.11 -3.12
CA PRO A 201 -16.88 11.65 -2.85
C PRO A 201 -18.02 10.74 -3.32
N GLU A 202 -17.84 9.99 -4.40
CA GLU A 202 -18.89 9.11 -4.92
C GLU A 202 -19.15 7.94 -3.98
N THR A 203 -18.08 7.34 -3.44
CA THR A 203 -18.20 6.29 -2.43
C THR A 203 -18.80 6.83 -1.14
N LEU A 204 -18.38 8.02 -0.69
CA LEU A 204 -18.95 8.66 0.50
C LEU A 204 -20.45 8.92 0.31
N HIS A 205 -20.86 9.45 -0.85
CA HIS A 205 -22.25 9.72 -1.16
C HIS A 205 -23.12 8.45 -1.13
N GLN A 206 -22.60 7.31 -1.60
CA GLN A 206 -23.31 6.03 -1.53
C GLN A 206 -23.50 5.52 -0.11
N LEU A 207 -22.54 5.77 0.78
CA LEU A 207 -22.59 5.33 2.18
C LEU A 207 -23.38 6.29 3.05
N ILE A 208 -23.18 7.60 2.86
CA ILE A 208 -23.75 8.68 3.67
C ILE A 208 -24.18 9.83 2.74
N PRO A 209 -25.43 9.81 2.23
CA PRO A 209 -25.91 10.80 1.28
C PRO A 209 -26.30 12.10 1.99
N LEU A 210 -25.31 12.91 2.42
CA LEU A 210 -25.53 14.21 3.04
C LEU A 210 -25.59 15.33 2.02
N ALA A 211 -24.68 15.33 1.03
CA ALA A 211 -24.60 16.30 -0.04
C ALA A 211 -23.92 15.72 -1.27
N ASP A 212 -24.16 16.32 -2.41
CA ASP A 212 -23.46 15.99 -3.65
C ASP A 212 -22.05 16.57 -3.70
N GLY A 213 -21.16 15.93 -4.46
CA GLY A 213 -19.81 16.38 -4.71
C GLY A 213 -18.85 16.21 -3.54
N ASP A 214 -17.67 16.80 -3.68
CA ASP A 214 -16.55 16.65 -2.72
C ASP A 214 -16.67 17.61 -1.54
N TRP A 215 -17.73 17.47 -0.76
CA TRP A 215 -17.97 18.31 0.42
C TRP A 215 -16.98 18.06 1.57
N LEU A 216 -16.38 16.86 1.63
CA LEU A 216 -15.41 16.50 2.66
C LEU A 216 -13.99 16.97 2.31
N GLY A 217 -13.63 17.08 1.03
CA GLY A 217 -12.33 17.57 0.58
C GLY A 217 -11.32 16.51 0.22
N PHE A 218 -11.74 15.40 -0.37
CA PHE A 218 -10.85 14.35 -0.90
C PHE A 218 -9.86 14.91 -1.93
N SER A 219 -10.29 15.87 -2.75
CA SER A 219 -9.41 16.57 -3.70
C SER A 219 -8.29 17.39 -3.00
N GLN A 220 -8.40 17.63 -1.70
CA GLN A 220 -7.42 18.33 -0.85
C GLN A 220 -6.58 17.33 -0.03
N GLY A 221 -6.68 16.03 -0.31
CA GLY A 221 -5.94 14.97 0.35
C GLY A 221 -6.59 14.48 1.65
N ALA A 222 -7.89 14.68 1.84
CA ALA A 222 -8.61 14.02 2.93
C ALA A 222 -8.77 12.53 2.67
N GLU A 223 -8.72 11.74 3.72
CA GLU A 223 -9.14 10.34 3.78
C GLU A 223 -10.26 10.23 4.79
N ALA A 224 -11.16 9.26 4.64
CA ALA A 224 -12.25 9.13 5.58
C ALA A 224 -12.53 7.68 5.95
N GLU A 225 -13.10 7.48 7.12
CA GLU A 225 -13.71 6.23 7.53
C GLU A 225 -15.13 6.50 8.01
N THR A 226 -16.07 5.67 7.58
CA THR A 226 -17.46 5.74 8.02
C THR A 226 -17.79 4.53 8.89
N ALA A 227 -18.67 4.69 9.88
CA ALA A 227 -19.10 3.60 10.72
C ALA A 227 -20.54 3.84 11.23
N LYS A 228 -21.26 2.77 11.54
CA LYS A 228 -22.59 2.85 12.15
C LYS A 228 -22.54 2.55 13.63
N TYR A 229 -23.33 3.28 14.38
CA TYR A 229 -23.42 3.17 15.83
C TYR A 229 -24.86 2.96 16.28
N ARG A 230 -25.04 2.27 17.41
CA ARG A 230 -26.34 2.17 18.07
C ARG A 230 -26.30 2.87 19.40
N VAL A 231 -26.99 4.01 19.50
CA VAL A 231 -27.09 4.83 20.70
C VAL A 231 -28.55 4.98 21.07
N ASN A 232 -28.92 4.60 22.29
CA ASN A 232 -30.30 4.66 22.79
C ASN A 232 -31.35 4.04 21.86
N GLY A 233 -30.97 2.88 21.20
CA GLY A 233 -31.83 2.13 20.29
C GLY A 233 -31.95 2.72 18.88
N ARG A 234 -31.22 3.79 18.55
CA ARG A 234 -31.18 4.42 17.22
C ARG A 234 -29.84 4.16 16.54
N GLU A 235 -29.89 4.04 15.23
CA GLU A 235 -28.68 3.98 14.42
C GLU A 235 -28.23 5.39 14.03
N LEU A 236 -26.94 5.66 14.23
CA LEU A 236 -26.25 6.90 13.90
C LEU A 236 -25.11 6.58 12.95
N ASP A 237 -24.86 7.48 12.02
CA ASP A 237 -23.72 7.36 11.13
C ASP A 237 -22.59 8.28 11.64
N LEU A 238 -21.38 7.73 11.70
CA LEU A 238 -20.15 8.46 11.98
C LEU A 238 -19.33 8.54 10.69
N VAL A 239 -18.78 9.73 10.42
CA VAL A 239 -17.69 9.95 9.46
C VAL A 239 -16.52 10.50 10.22
N ILE A 240 -15.37 9.85 10.17
CA ILE A 240 -14.08 10.43 10.59
C ILE A 240 -13.32 10.77 9.32
N ALA A 241 -12.87 12.02 9.19
CA ALA A 241 -11.99 12.44 8.11
C ALA A 241 -10.64 12.85 8.69
N ASP A 242 -9.56 12.32 8.12
CA ASP A 242 -8.19 12.74 8.42
C ASP A 242 -7.69 13.70 7.33
N PHE A 243 -7.06 14.79 7.76
CA PHE A 243 -6.55 15.83 6.90
C PHE A 243 -5.02 15.90 7.02
N PRO A 244 -4.32 16.32 5.95
CA PRO A 244 -2.85 16.39 5.98
C PRO A 244 -2.28 17.29 7.07
N THR A 245 -3.05 18.26 7.56
CA THR A 245 -2.61 19.18 8.63
C THR A 245 -3.77 19.59 9.55
N PRO A 246 -3.48 19.93 10.83
CA PRO A 246 -4.50 20.48 11.75
C PRO A 246 -5.15 21.77 11.25
N GLN A 247 -4.44 22.57 10.46
CA GLN A 247 -4.96 23.81 9.86
C GLN A 247 -5.99 23.52 8.77
N THR A 248 -5.72 22.51 7.92
CA THR A 248 -6.68 22.05 6.90
C THR A 248 -7.95 21.50 7.55
N ALA A 249 -7.80 20.70 8.61
CA ALA A 249 -8.91 20.18 9.38
C ALA A 249 -9.76 21.30 10.01
N ALA A 250 -9.11 22.31 10.62
CA ALA A 250 -9.82 23.45 11.22
C ALA A 250 -10.59 24.29 10.18
N LYS A 251 -9.95 24.55 9.03
CA LYS A 251 -10.59 25.26 7.91
C LYS A 251 -11.79 24.48 7.39
N LYS A 252 -11.63 23.17 7.17
CA LYS A 252 -12.71 22.32 6.68
C LYS A 252 -13.87 22.26 7.65
N LEU A 253 -13.64 22.09 8.95
CA LEU A 253 -14.71 22.14 9.94
C LEU A 253 -15.48 23.44 9.88
N ALA A 254 -14.82 24.60 9.76
CA ALA A 254 -15.48 25.90 9.64
C ALA A 254 -16.31 26.02 8.35
N GLU A 255 -15.86 25.45 7.23
CA GLU A 255 -16.63 25.38 5.99
C GLU A 255 -17.88 24.51 6.16
N LEU A 256 -17.72 23.30 6.73
CA LEU A 256 -18.82 22.38 7.00
C LEU A 256 -19.87 22.97 7.96
N GLN A 257 -19.43 23.69 8.99
CA GLN A 257 -20.34 24.37 9.91
C GLN A 257 -21.23 25.40 9.22
N LYS A 258 -20.71 26.11 8.22
CA LYS A 258 -21.49 27.07 7.42
C LYS A 258 -22.42 26.38 6.43
N GLN A 259 -21.96 25.26 5.83
CA GLN A 259 -22.71 24.58 4.79
C GLN A 259 -23.90 23.79 5.37
N PHE A 260 -23.73 23.17 6.54
CA PHE A 260 -24.67 22.20 7.09
C PHE A 260 -25.30 22.64 8.44
N ASN A 261 -25.12 23.86 8.89
CA ASN A 261 -25.60 24.34 10.21
C ASN A 261 -25.21 23.37 11.35
N ILE A 262 -24.01 22.85 11.33
CA ILE A 262 -23.53 21.83 12.27
C ILE A 262 -23.60 22.33 13.71
N ASN A 263 -23.99 21.46 14.63
CA ASN A 263 -24.22 21.72 16.06
C ASN A 263 -25.43 22.62 16.37
N ASP A 264 -26.26 22.97 15.39
CA ASP A 264 -27.53 23.63 15.62
C ASP A 264 -28.69 22.61 15.66
N SER A 265 -29.18 22.32 16.85
CA SER A 265 -30.29 21.36 17.03
C SER A 265 -31.66 21.98 16.68
N ASN A 266 -31.71 23.28 16.36
CA ASN A 266 -32.96 24.01 16.06
C ASN A 266 -33.13 24.33 14.57
N ASP A 267 -32.27 23.84 13.70
CA ASP A 267 -32.31 24.14 12.25
C ASP A 267 -33.49 23.53 11.51
N GLY A 268 -34.32 22.70 12.20
CA GLY A 268 -35.47 22.02 11.61
C GLY A 268 -35.11 20.91 10.61
N SER A 269 -33.84 20.56 10.49
CA SER A 269 -33.40 19.48 9.61
C SER A 269 -33.91 18.12 10.08
N SER A 270 -34.25 17.24 9.14
CA SER A 270 -34.67 15.87 9.46
C SER A 270 -33.50 15.00 9.96
N ARG A 271 -32.25 15.47 9.78
CA ARG A 271 -31.00 14.80 10.21
C ARG A 271 -30.01 15.84 10.73
N PRO A 272 -30.08 16.22 12.02
CA PRO A 272 -29.11 17.12 12.62
C PRO A 272 -27.69 16.55 12.51
N LEU A 273 -26.71 17.43 12.25
CA LEU A 273 -25.30 17.08 12.17
C LEU A 273 -24.55 17.67 13.36
N TYR A 274 -23.70 16.85 13.96
CA TYR A 274 -22.82 17.24 15.03
C TYR A 274 -21.39 16.91 14.61
N ALA A 275 -20.47 17.86 14.78
CA ALA A 275 -19.09 17.63 14.40
C ALA A 275 -18.13 18.17 15.46
N ARG A 276 -16.98 17.51 15.53
CA ARG A 276 -15.87 17.89 16.41
C ARG A 276 -14.55 17.66 15.72
N ARG A 277 -13.54 18.46 16.06
CA ARG A 277 -12.18 18.31 15.55
C ARG A 277 -11.25 17.85 16.66
N ALA A 278 -10.41 16.87 16.34
CA ALA A 278 -9.31 16.41 17.18
C ALA A 278 -8.02 16.39 16.33
N LEU A 279 -7.15 17.40 16.49
CA LEU A 279 -5.93 17.59 15.69
C LEU A 279 -6.21 17.62 14.17
N THR A 280 -5.80 16.60 13.43
CA THR A 280 -6.02 16.44 11.99
C THR A 280 -7.37 15.82 11.67
N LEU A 281 -8.04 15.21 12.66
CA LEU A 281 -9.30 14.53 12.49
C LEU A 281 -10.49 15.49 12.61
N VAL A 282 -11.46 15.31 11.72
CA VAL A 282 -12.80 15.89 11.84
C VAL A 282 -13.81 14.76 11.88
N ALA A 283 -14.49 14.63 13.01
CA ALA A 283 -15.53 13.64 13.20
C ALA A 283 -16.91 14.29 13.05
N ILE A 284 -17.80 13.64 12.31
CA ILE A 284 -19.16 14.09 12.03
C ILE A 284 -20.13 12.95 12.35
N VAL A 285 -21.10 13.24 13.20
CA VAL A 285 -22.20 12.31 13.53
C VAL A 285 -23.49 12.81 12.90
N SER A 286 -24.18 11.94 12.17
CA SER A 286 -25.49 12.21 11.60
C SER A 286 -26.58 11.30 12.18
N GLY A 287 -27.83 11.76 12.18
CA GLY A 287 -28.97 11.01 12.69
C GLY A 287 -29.20 11.08 14.20
N ALA A 288 -28.33 11.77 14.96
CA ALA A 288 -28.53 12.00 16.39
C ALA A 288 -29.65 13.07 16.60
N THR A 289 -30.63 12.75 17.44
CA THR A 289 -31.72 13.70 17.75
C THR A 289 -31.34 14.69 18.84
N THR A 290 -30.32 14.38 19.62
CA THR A 290 -29.82 15.26 20.68
C THR A 290 -28.29 15.34 20.59
N LYS A 291 -27.76 16.48 21.01
CA LYS A 291 -26.33 16.67 21.13
C LYS A 291 -25.70 15.61 22.05
N LYS A 292 -26.38 15.22 23.11
CA LYS A 292 -25.91 14.19 24.07
C LYS A 292 -25.68 12.83 23.39
N ASP A 293 -26.54 12.44 22.44
CA ASP A 293 -26.35 11.17 21.71
C ASP A 293 -25.16 11.24 20.76
N ALA A 294 -24.93 12.39 20.12
CA ALA A 294 -23.75 12.61 19.29
C ALA A 294 -22.45 12.67 20.13
N ASP A 295 -22.47 13.39 21.26
CA ASP A 295 -21.34 13.49 22.18
C ASP A 295 -20.94 12.12 22.74
N ALA A 296 -21.89 11.19 22.91
CA ALA A 296 -21.57 9.83 23.34
C ALA A 296 -20.60 9.08 22.39
N ILE A 297 -20.52 9.48 21.12
CA ILE A 297 -19.57 8.96 20.12
C ILE A 297 -18.37 9.91 20.04
N LEU A 298 -18.59 11.22 19.88
CA LEU A 298 -17.56 12.22 19.64
C LEU A 298 -16.56 12.36 20.80
N ASP A 299 -17.00 12.17 22.05
CA ASP A 299 -16.14 12.24 23.25
C ASP A 299 -15.10 11.10 23.26
N GLN A 300 -15.40 9.95 22.67
CA GLN A 300 -14.47 8.83 22.59
C GLN A 300 -13.31 9.11 21.60
N ILE A 301 -13.54 9.93 20.57
CA ILE A 301 -12.52 10.27 19.58
C ILE A 301 -11.48 11.23 20.18
N GLU A 302 -11.88 12.17 21.04
CA GLU A 302 -10.94 13.04 21.75
C GLU A 302 -10.05 12.28 22.73
N SER A 303 -10.61 11.28 23.39
CA SER A 303 -9.89 10.47 24.38
C SER A 303 -8.79 9.60 23.76
N GLY A 304 -8.89 9.28 22.45
CA GLY A 304 -7.88 8.52 21.73
C GLY A 304 -6.63 9.31 21.34
N THR A 305 -6.63 10.64 21.51
CA THR A 305 -5.49 11.49 21.22
C THR A 305 -4.62 11.73 22.47
N GLU A 306 -4.34 10.70 23.25
CA GLU A 306 -3.27 10.77 24.23
C GLU A 306 -1.95 10.83 23.45
N ILE A 307 -1.34 12.02 23.40
CA ILE A 307 0.04 12.18 22.91
C ILE A 307 0.93 11.50 23.94
N THR A 308 1.15 10.23 23.77
CA THR A 308 2.14 9.49 24.57
C THR A 308 3.53 9.87 24.07
N TRP A 309 4.05 10.98 24.56
CA TRP A 309 5.43 11.43 24.33
C TRP A 309 6.48 10.40 24.77
N ASN A 310 6.06 9.32 25.46
CA ASN A 310 6.94 8.35 26.09
C ASN A 310 6.80 6.91 25.58
N GLU A 311 5.87 6.59 24.68
CA GLU A 311 5.85 5.27 24.07
C GLU A 311 6.63 5.30 22.76
N PRO A 312 7.67 4.47 22.63
CA PRO A 312 8.40 4.37 21.37
C PRO A 312 7.48 3.74 20.32
N THR A 313 6.94 4.56 19.42
CA THR A 313 6.07 4.18 18.30
C THR A 313 6.77 3.31 17.25
N PHE A 314 8.06 3.02 17.43
CA PHE A 314 8.82 2.15 16.53
C PHE A 314 9.15 0.83 17.25
N GLN A 315 8.62 -0.27 16.73
CA GLN A 315 9.00 -1.62 17.14
C GLN A 315 10.47 -1.99 16.82
N PHE A 316 11.19 -1.13 16.13
CA PHE A 316 12.64 -1.22 16.05
C PHE A 316 13.23 -0.70 17.36
N LYS A 317 13.72 -1.62 18.18
CA LYS A 317 14.63 -1.31 19.28
C LYS A 317 15.94 -0.75 18.69
N GLU A 318 15.90 0.45 18.17
CA GLU A 318 17.14 1.18 17.97
C GLU A 318 17.73 1.44 19.35
N PRO A 319 18.98 1.02 19.59
CA PRO A 319 19.62 1.30 20.85
C PRO A 319 19.62 2.81 21.06
N GLY A 320 19.13 3.27 22.21
CA GLY A 320 19.07 4.71 22.49
C GLY A 320 20.42 5.39 22.20
N ILE A 321 20.38 6.64 21.78
CA ILE A 321 21.58 7.42 21.39
C ILE A 321 22.71 7.29 22.40
N GLY A 322 22.40 7.23 23.71
CA GLY A 322 23.37 6.97 24.77
C GLY A 322 24.09 5.63 24.65
N VAL A 323 23.38 4.57 24.30
CA VAL A 323 23.95 3.23 24.07
C VAL A 323 24.83 3.20 22.82
N MET A 324 24.45 3.91 21.78
CA MET A 324 25.26 4.04 20.56
C MET A 324 26.54 4.81 20.83
N ILE A 325 26.49 5.90 21.60
CA ILE A 325 27.69 6.67 22.00
C ILE A 325 28.63 5.82 22.87
N VAL A 326 28.09 5.14 23.88
CA VAL A 326 28.89 4.23 24.74
C VAL A 326 29.48 3.10 23.90
N GLY A 327 28.72 2.51 22.98
CA GLY A 327 29.20 1.49 22.04
C GLY A 327 30.34 1.97 21.15
N ALA A 328 30.22 3.19 20.61
CA ALA A 328 31.27 3.80 19.80
C ALA A 328 32.56 4.05 20.62
N ILE A 329 32.44 4.57 21.84
CA ILE A 329 33.58 4.80 22.75
C ILE A 329 34.25 3.47 23.11
N MET A 330 33.47 2.45 23.50
CA MET A 330 34.02 1.13 23.82
C MET A 330 34.69 0.48 22.60
N GLY A 331 34.04 0.56 21.42
CA GLY A 331 34.60 0.03 20.18
C GLY A 331 35.93 0.68 19.82
N THR A 332 36.00 2.02 19.93
CA THR A 332 37.25 2.78 19.72
C THR A 332 38.32 2.37 20.73
N GLY A 333 37.95 2.20 22.00
CA GLY A 333 38.87 1.74 23.04
C GLY A 333 39.49 0.37 22.75
N VAL A 334 38.65 -0.58 22.29
CA VAL A 334 39.12 -1.93 21.88
C VAL A 334 40.11 -1.86 20.70
N ILE A 335 39.78 -1.04 19.68
CA ILE A 335 40.64 -0.86 18.51
C ILE A 335 42.02 -0.26 18.93
N CYS A 336 42.01 0.75 19.79
CA CYS A 336 43.23 1.35 20.32
C CYS A 336 44.05 0.34 21.12
N LEU A 337 43.45 -0.44 21.99
CA LEU A 337 44.12 -1.49 22.76
C LEU A 337 44.76 -2.54 21.81
N PHE A 338 44.04 -2.96 20.78
CA PHE A 338 44.54 -3.90 19.80
C PHE A 338 45.75 -3.33 19.03
N ALA A 339 45.69 -2.05 18.66
CA ALA A 339 46.79 -1.36 18.01
C ALA A 339 48.04 -1.28 18.89
N ILE A 340 47.89 -1.02 20.20
CA ILE A 340 48.98 -1.03 21.18
C ILE A 340 49.62 -2.41 21.30
N ILE A 341 48.81 -3.46 21.47
CA ILE A 341 49.30 -4.83 21.56
C ILE A 341 50.02 -5.25 20.29
N ALA A 342 49.47 -4.95 19.12
CA ALA A 342 50.07 -5.25 17.83
C ALA A 342 51.41 -4.48 17.66
N GLY A 343 51.46 -3.22 18.07
CA GLY A 343 52.67 -2.40 18.05
C GLY A 343 53.79 -2.96 18.95
N LEU A 344 53.42 -3.38 20.18
CA LEU A 344 54.36 -4.02 21.12
C LEU A 344 54.85 -5.38 20.60
N ALA A 345 53.93 -6.21 20.05
CA ALA A 345 54.28 -7.51 19.48
C ALA A 345 55.27 -7.33 18.27
N PHE A 346 54.93 -6.44 17.36
CA PHE A 346 55.79 -6.17 16.19
C PHE A 346 57.13 -5.56 16.60
N GLY A 347 57.12 -4.61 17.54
CA GLY A 347 58.36 -4.03 18.11
C GLY A 347 59.21 -5.08 18.82
N GLY A 348 58.59 -5.96 19.61
CA GLY A 348 59.24 -7.07 20.29
C GLY A 348 59.90 -8.06 19.32
N VAL A 349 59.16 -8.51 18.32
CA VAL A 349 59.67 -9.39 17.28
C VAL A 349 60.86 -8.77 16.54
N ARG A 350 60.76 -7.50 16.18
CA ARG A 350 61.85 -6.75 15.53
C ARG A 350 63.11 -6.68 16.40
N LEU A 351 62.95 -6.51 17.72
CA LEU A 351 64.05 -6.44 18.68
C LEU A 351 64.75 -7.81 18.84
N VAL A 352 63.95 -8.91 18.91
CA VAL A 352 64.44 -10.28 18.99
C VAL A 352 65.20 -10.65 17.69
N VAL A 353 64.62 -10.36 16.54
CA VAL A 353 65.24 -10.62 15.24
C VAL A 353 66.55 -9.83 15.12
N LYS A 354 66.60 -8.57 15.53
CA LYS A 354 67.80 -7.72 15.52
C LYS A 354 68.89 -8.32 16.45
N ARG A 355 68.51 -8.87 17.61
CA ARG A 355 69.46 -9.53 18.55
C ARG A 355 69.96 -10.88 18.02
N ALA A 356 69.07 -11.68 17.43
CA ALA A 356 69.36 -13.03 16.97
C ALA A 356 70.19 -13.05 15.66
N THR A 357 69.98 -12.11 14.76
CA THR A 357 70.62 -12.14 13.43
C THR A 357 71.91 -11.30 13.35
N ASN A 358 72.24 -10.51 14.38
CA ASN A 358 73.38 -9.59 14.44
C ASN A 358 73.53 -8.73 13.14
N LYS A 359 72.54 -8.70 12.30
CA LYS A 359 72.47 -7.89 11.10
C LYS A 359 71.79 -6.60 11.45
N VAL A 360 72.55 -5.51 11.32
CA VAL A 360 71.95 -4.18 11.26
C VAL A 360 70.98 -4.22 10.08
N PHE A 361 69.67 -4.11 10.39
CA PHE A 361 68.75 -3.76 9.35
C PHE A 361 69.21 -2.43 8.82
N ASP A 362 69.76 -2.43 7.61
CA ASP A 362 70.08 -1.22 6.90
C ASP A 362 68.93 -0.26 7.04
N ARG A 363 69.19 0.85 7.70
CA ARG A 363 68.33 1.99 7.53
C ARG A 363 68.28 2.25 6.03
N PRO A 364 67.15 2.38 5.42
CA PRO A 364 67.09 3.02 4.15
C PRO A 364 67.70 4.41 4.39
N ASP A 365 68.93 4.58 3.93
CA ASP A 365 69.73 5.78 4.15
C ASP A 365 69.26 7.01 3.39
N GLN A 366 68.02 6.98 2.97
CA GLN A 366 67.34 8.16 2.45
C GLN A 366 65.84 8.00 2.55
N VAL A 367 65.28 8.47 3.65
CA VAL A 367 63.97 9.11 3.51
C VAL A 367 64.23 10.32 2.61
N GLN A 368 63.97 10.21 1.33
CA GLN A 368 63.76 11.37 0.51
C GLN A 368 62.57 12.12 1.09
N VAL A 369 62.85 12.99 2.03
CA VAL A 369 61.90 14.03 2.43
C VAL A 369 61.71 14.83 1.14
N LEU A 370 60.58 14.72 0.52
CA LEU A 370 60.12 15.64 -0.51
C LEU A 370 60.13 17.02 0.16
N GLN A 371 61.25 17.74 0.02
CA GLN A 371 61.31 19.15 0.39
C GLN A 371 60.45 19.89 -0.62
N LEU A 372 59.19 20.11 -0.25
CA LEU A 372 58.26 20.98 -0.95
C LEU A 372 58.72 22.44 -0.87
N GLY A 373 59.91 22.75 -1.39
CA GLY A 373 60.35 24.11 -1.58
C GLY A 373 60.52 25.00 -0.31
N LEU A 374 60.35 24.41 0.87
CA LEU A 374 60.47 25.12 2.17
C LEU A 374 61.87 24.92 2.70
N SER A 375 62.88 25.41 1.97
CA SER A 375 64.23 25.54 2.51
C SER A 375 64.22 26.70 3.48
N SER A 376 64.89 26.53 4.63
CA SER A 376 65.12 27.59 5.62
C SER A 376 66.07 28.69 5.15
N LYS A 377 66.43 28.72 3.88
CA LYS A 377 67.15 29.84 3.28
C LYS A 377 66.18 30.99 3.03
N PRO A 378 66.54 32.22 3.47
CA PRO A 378 65.76 33.37 3.08
C PRO A 378 65.73 33.46 1.55
N ILE A 379 64.54 33.59 0.98
CA ILE A 379 64.36 33.77 -0.46
C ILE A 379 64.89 35.16 -0.82
N ASN A 380 66.05 35.22 -1.52
CA ASN A 380 66.55 36.46 -2.05
C ASN A 380 65.95 36.71 -3.41
N ALA A 381 65.61 37.96 -3.71
CA ALA A 381 65.09 38.39 -4.99
C ALA A 381 65.95 37.97 -6.21
N GLU A 382 67.20 37.72 -5.99
CA GLU A 382 68.17 37.27 -6.99
C GLU A 382 67.95 35.81 -7.45
N ASP A 383 67.28 34.97 -6.64
CA ASP A 383 66.98 33.62 -6.98
C ASP A 383 65.76 33.50 -7.97
N PHE A 384 64.97 34.57 -8.12
CA PHE A 384 63.87 34.66 -9.04
C PHE A 384 64.12 35.40 -10.34
N TYR A 385 65.06 36.35 -10.31
CA TYR A 385 65.43 37.15 -11.49
C TYR A 385 66.78 36.73 -11.97
N GLY A 386 66.89 35.61 -12.67
CA GLY A 386 68.10 35.14 -13.29
C GLY A 386 68.73 36.28 -14.12
N TYR A 387 69.97 36.64 -13.83
CA TYR A 387 70.75 37.58 -14.60
C TYR A 387 70.85 37.12 -16.05
N ARG A 388 70.21 37.87 -16.93
CA ARG A 388 70.51 37.84 -18.36
C ARG A 388 71.79 38.67 -18.57
N LYS A 389 72.85 37.99 -18.91
CA LYS A 389 73.94 38.57 -19.73
C LYS A 389 73.74 38.08 -21.15
#